data_351bd2dcaa8b44a459dcf27900fe2730
#
_entry.id   351bd2dcaa8b44a459dcf27900fe2730
#
_cell.length_a   1.000
_cell.length_b   1.000
_cell.length_c   1.000
_cell.angle_alpha   90.00
_cell.angle_beta   90.00
_cell.angle_gamma   90.00
#
_symmetry.space_group_name_H-M   'P 1'
#
loop_
_entity.id
_entity.type
_entity.pdbx_description
1 polymer ?
#
loop_
_entity_poly.entity_id
_entity_poly.type
_entity_poly.pdbx_seq_one_letter_code
_entity_poly.pdbx_strand_id
1 'polypeptide(L)'
;MATLYGGLDQPGPYLVLMKWYPGYMSAPHTYVTDRLSLVLSGTWWVNSGADFDPDNTVPVPAGGFVRRIARTPHYDGVKKDANEPAVIGLFGIAPVRFELVDPDKPAWREL
;
A
#
# COMPACT_ATOMS: atom_id res chain seq x y z
N MET A 1 -8.16 -2.25 7.49
CA MET A 1 -8.56 -1.27 6.45
C MET A 1 -9.99 -0.82 6.71
N ALA A 2 -10.25 0.46 6.61
CA ALA A 2 -11.58 1.03 6.84
C ALA A 2 -12.07 1.74 5.59
N THR A 3 -13.24 1.37 5.09
CA THR A 3 -13.85 1.98 3.92
C THR A 3 -14.67 3.20 4.34
N LEU A 4 -14.31 4.37 3.82
CA LEU A 4 -15.03 5.62 4.09
C LEU A 4 -16.05 5.96 3.00
N TYR A 5 -15.76 5.59 1.76
CA TYR A 5 -16.61 5.84 0.61
C TYR A 5 -16.37 4.78 -0.46
N GLY A 6 -17.45 4.38 -1.15
CA GLY A 6 -17.34 3.39 -2.22
C GLY A 6 -16.88 2.02 -1.73
N GLY A 7 -16.10 1.34 -2.55
CA GLY A 7 -15.50 0.05 -2.23
C GLY A 7 -14.49 -0.35 -3.29
N LEU A 8 -13.52 -1.17 -2.91
CA LEU A 8 -12.45 -1.58 -3.82
C LEU A 8 -12.94 -2.48 -4.97
N ASP A 9 -14.08 -3.15 -4.76
CA ASP A 9 -14.65 -4.10 -5.72
C ASP A 9 -15.85 -3.54 -6.49
N GLN A 10 -16.32 -2.35 -6.12
CA GLN A 10 -17.49 -1.74 -6.74
C GLN A 10 -17.07 -0.64 -7.71
N PRO A 11 -17.64 -0.59 -8.93
CA PRO A 11 -17.28 0.46 -9.89
C PRO A 11 -17.49 1.86 -9.33
N GLY A 12 -16.53 2.73 -9.56
CA GLY A 12 -16.57 4.12 -9.16
C GLY A 12 -15.48 4.52 -8.21
N PRO A 13 -15.50 5.78 -7.72
CA PRO A 13 -14.49 6.28 -6.80
C PRO A 13 -14.58 5.62 -5.44
N TYR A 14 -13.42 5.46 -4.79
CA TYR A 14 -13.34 4.94 -3.43
C TYR A 14 -12.42 5.81 -2.58
N LEU A 15 -12.66 5.79 -1.27
CA LEU A 15 -11.78 6.33 -0.26
C LEU A 15 -11.71 5.33 0.89
N VAL A 16 -10.52 4.81 1.15
CA VAL A 16 -10.29 3.86 2.24
C VAL A 16 -9.08 4.31 3.07
N LEU A 17 -9.09 3.95 4.35
CA LEU A 17 -7.94 4.10 5.22
C LEU A 17 -7.24 2.77 5.38
N MET A 18 -5.93 2.78 5.24
CA MET A 18 -5.08 1.61 5.47
C MET A 18 -4.16 1.90 6.63
N LYS A 19 -3.98 0.91 7.50
CA LYS A 19 -3.06 1.01 8.63
C LYS A 19 -2.07 -0.14 8.57
N TRP A 20 -0.79 0.20 8.61
CA TRP A 20 0.30 -0.76 8.70
C TRP A 20 0.98 -0.65 10.05
N TYR A 21 1.15 -1.79 10.71
CA TYR A 21 1.87 -1.87 11.99
C TYR A 21 3.36 -2.10 11.74
N PRO A 22 4.23 -1.64 12.67
CA PRO A 22 5.67 -1.90 12.56
C PRO A 22 5.98 -3.39 12.38
N GLY A 23 6.84 -3.69 11.42
CA GLY A 23 7.27 -5.05 11.14
C GLY A 23 6.48 -5.77 10.06
N TYR A 24 5.53 -5.09 9.39
CA TYR A 24 4.71 -5.73 8.35
C TYR A 24 4.74 -4.92 7.06
N MET A 25 4.84 -5.64 5.95
CA MET A 25 4.76 -5.08 4.61
C MET A 25 3.89 -5.96 3.71
N SER A 26 3.27 -5.34 2.71
CA SER A 26 2.60 -6.09 1.65
C SER A 26 3.65 -6.82 0.79
N ALA A 27 3.27 -7.96 0.27
CA ALA A 27 4.06 -8.61 -0.78
C ALA A 27 3.91 -7.84 -2.10
N PRO A 28 4.89 -7.93 -3.02
CA PRO A 28 4.76 -7.29 -4.32
C PRO A 28 3.47 -7.67 -5.03
N HIS A 29 2.74 -6.67 -5.51
CA HIS A 29 1.42 -6.83 -6.12
C HIS A 29 1.12 -5.72 -7.11
N THR A 30 0.07 -5.89 -7.88
CA THR A 30 -0.42 -4.90 -8.83
C THR A 30 -1.90 -4.62 -8.65
N TYR A 31 -2.33 -3.46 -9.15
CA TYR A 31 -3.74 -3.10 -9.34
C TYR A 31 -3.97 -2.72 -10.79
N VAL A 32 -5.20 -2.86 -11.27
CA VAL A 32 -5.54 -2.49 -12.66
C VAL A 32 -5.84 -1.01 -12.83
N THR A 33 -5.95 -0.26 -11.72
CA THR A 33 -6.16 1.19 -11.73
C THR A 33 -5.07 1.89 -10.93
N ASP A 34 -4.81 3.16 -11.24
CA ASP A 34 -3.94 3.99 -10.43
C ASP A 34 -4.53 4.17 -9.04
N ARG A 35 -3.64 4.27 -8.05
CA ARG A 35 -4.04 4.56 -6.68
C ARG A 35 -3.29 5.81 -6.21
N LEU A 36 -4.03 6.71 -5.59
CA LEU A 36 -3.48 7.91 -4.95
C LEU A 36 -3.43 7.67 -3.44
N SER A 37 -2.31 8.00 -2.82
CA SER A 37 -2.05 7.68 -1.42
C SER A 37 -1.53 8.92 -0.71
N LEU A 38 -2.15 9.23 0.43
CA LEU A 38 -1.74 10.33 1.29
C LEU A 38 -1.44 9.79 2.68
N VAL A 39 -0.21 10.01 3.17
CA VAL A 39 0.18 9.58 4.50
C VAL A 39 -0.40 10.54 5.54
N LEU A 40 -1.25 10.02 6.42
CA LEU A 40 -1.94 10.80 7.44
C LEU A 40 -1.18 10.83 8.76
N SER A 41 -0.54 9.71 9.13
CA SER A 41 0.27 9.63 10.34
C SER A 41 1.33 8.55 10.20
N GLY A 42 2.39 8.66 10.99
CA GLY A 42 3.52 7.75 10.94
C GLY A 42 4.40 7.95 9.73
N THR A 43 5.23 6.96 9.45
CA THR A 43 6.07 6.90 8.25
C THR A 43 5.78 5.63 7.48
N TRP A 44 5.49 5.80 6.21
CA TRP A 44 5.17 4.72 5.29
C TRP A 44 6.36 4.45 4.38
N TRP A 45 6.89 3.22 4.39
CA TRP A 45 8.00 2.83 3.50
C TRP A 45 7.45 2.18 2.26
N VAL A 46 7.90 2.68 1.11
CA VAL A 46 7.39 2.28 -0.20
C VAL A 46 8.51 1.87 -1.14
N ASN A 47 8.22 0.95 -2.04
CA ASN A 47 9.10 0.61 -3.15
C ASN A 47 8.27 0.17 -4.35
N SER A 48 8.88 0.21 -5.53
CA SER A 48 8.31 -0.32 -6.77
C SER A 48 9.19 -1.47 -7.26
N GLY A 49 8.56 -2.47 -7.87
CA GLY A 49 9.26 -3.62 -8.40
C GLY A 49 8.65 -4.94 -7.95
N ALA A 50 9.06 -6.01 -8.62
CA ALA A 50 8.58 -7.36 -8.35
C ALA A 50 9.39 -8.08 -7.26
N ASP A 51 10.60 -7.60 -6.96
CA ASP A 51 11.49 -8.21 -5.98
C ASP A 51 11.29 -7.57 -4.61
N PHE A 52 10.98 -8.40 -3.63
CA PHE A 52 10.77 -7.93 -2.26
C PHE A 52 12.11 -7.63 -1.59
N ASP A 53 12.40 -6.33 -1.43
CA ASP A 53 13.62 -5.84 -0.81
C ASP A 53 13.29 -4.71 0.18
N PRO A 54 12.88 -5.07 1.42
CA PRO A 54 12.43 -4.09 2.40
C PRO A 54 13.50 -3.09 2.83
N ASP A 55 14.80 -3.43 2.70
CA ASP A 55 15.89 -2.54 3.07
C ASP A 55 16.07 -1.38 2.08
N ASN A 56 15.56 -1.51 0.86
CA ASN A 56 15.63 -0.48 -0.18
C ASN A 56 14.34 0.33 -0.31
N THR A 57 13.45 0.26 0.67
CA THR A 57 12.23 1.08 0.66
C THR A 57 12.53 2.54 1.00
N VAL A 58 11.70 3.44 0.47
CA VAL A 58 11.82 4.89 0.68
C VAL A 58 10.82 5.33 1.74
N PRO A 59 11.25 6.05 2.79
CA PRO A 59 10.33 6.55 3.81
C PRO A 59 9.51 7.74 3.30
N VAL A 60 8.21 7.70 3.52
CA VAL A 60 7.28 8.78 3.21
C VAL A 60 6.61 9.20 4.53
N PRO A 61 6.96 10.37 5.07
CA PRO A 61 6.38 10.84 6.33
C PRO A 61 4.96 11.37 6.15
N ALA A 62 4.30 11.66 7.27
CA ALA A 62 2.97 12.27 7.28
C ALA A 62 2.94 13.54 6.41
N GLY A 63 1.88 13.70 5.63
CA GLY A 63 1.75 14.74 4.62
C GLY A 63 2.33 14.37 3.26
N GLY A 64 3.06 13.27 3.16
CA GLY A 64 3.61 12.79 1.90
C GLY A 64 2.55 12.16 1.00
N PHE A 65 2.80 12.23 -0.31
CA PHE A 65 1.89 11.74 -1.34
C PHE A 65 2.62 10.72 -2.22
N VAL A 66 1.93 9.61 -2.54
CA VAL A 66 2.45 8.58 -3.44
C VAL A 66 1.37 8.20 -4.45
N ARG A 67 1.73 8.25 -5.73
CA ARG A 67 0.90 7.67 -6.80
C ARG A 67 1.40 6.27 -7.11
N ARG A 68 0.50 5.29 -7.03
CA ARG A 68 0.77 3.93 -7.48
C ARG A 68 0.20 3.76 -8.89
N ILE A 69 1.07 3.52 -9.85
CA ILE A 69 0.69 3.43 -11.25
C ILE A 69 0.06 2.06 -11.53
N ALA A 70 -1.05 2.08 -12.28
CA ALA A 70 -1.75 0.86 -12.69
C ALA A 70 -0.80 -0.17 -13.30
N ARG A 71 -1.01 -1.45 -12.96
CA ARG A 71 -0.31 -2.62 -13.51
C ARG A 71 1.20 -2.65 -13.26
N THR A 72 1.68 -1.81 -12.36
CA THR A 72 3.09 -1.75 -11.99
C THR A 72 3.29 -2.40 -10.63
N PRO A 73 4.17 -3.41 -10.50
CA PRO A 73 4.43 -4.06 -9.22
C PRO A 73 4.94 -3.08 -8.18
N HIS A 74 4.43 -3.20 -6.96
CA HIS A 74 4.87 -2.40 -5.83
C HIS A 74 4.59 -3.12 -4.52
N TYR A 75 5.21 -2.64 -3.44
CA TYR A 75 4.95 -3.09 -2.09
C TYR A 75 5.27 -1.96 -1.11
N ASP A 76 4.73 -2.07 0.10
CA ASP A 76 4.83 -1.02 1.10
C ASP A 76 4.46 -1.54 2.48
N GLY A 77 4.81 -0.78 3.49
CA GLY A 77 4.50 -1.10 4.88
C GLY A 77 5.29 -0.26 5.85
N VAL A 78 5.57 -0.81 7.03
CA VAL A 78 6.28 -0.13 8.10
C VAL A 78 7.43 -1.01 8.59
N LYS A 79 8.62 -0.42 8.72
CA LYS A 79 9.80 -1.12 9.20
C LYS A 79 9.65 -1.57 10.64
N LYS A 80 10.38 -2.64 10.99
CA LYS A 80 10.30 -3.28 12.31
C LYS A 80 10.70 -2.37 13.47
N ASP A 81 11.64 -1.48 13.24
CA ASP A 81 12.16 -0.56 14.26
C ASP A 81 11.40 0.77 14.36
N ALA A 82 10.30 0.91 13.62
CA ALA A 82 9.46 2.10 13.72
C ALA A 82 8.74 2.16 15.08
N ASN A 83 8.51 3.38 15.56
CA ASN A 83 7.89 3.61 16.87
C ASN A 83 6.37 3.58 16.82
N GLU A 84 5.78 3.72 15.64
CA GLU A 84 4.34 3.85 15.48
C GLU A 84 3.87 3.28 14.16
N PRO A 85 2.59 2.88 14.06
CA PRO A 85 2.02 2.48 12.79
C PRO A 85 1.89 3.65 11.83
N ALA A 86 1.72 3.36 10.55
CA ALA A 86 1.39 4.35 9.53
C ALA A 86 -0.07 4.23 9.13
N VAL A 87 -0.74 5.36 8.96
CA VAL A 87 -2.10 5.44 8.44
C VAL A 87 -2.07 6.19 7.13
N ILE A 88 -2.64 5.58 6.09
CA ILE A 88 -2.61 6.09 4.73
C ILE A 88 -4.04 6.18 4.21
N GLY A 89 -4.38 7.34 3.65
CA GLY A 89 -5.62 7.51 2.89
C GLY A 89 -5.40 7.07 1.44
N LEU A 90 -6.23 6.16 0.95
CA LEU A 90 -6.15 5.61 -0.40
C LEU A 90 -7.39 6.01 -1.17
N PHE A 91 -7.21 6.52 -2.37
CA PHE A 91 -8.32 6.89 -3.24
C PHE A 91 -8.00 6.63 -4.70
N GLY A 92 -9.02 6.38 -5.48
CA GLY A 92 -8.91 6.04 -6.89
C GLY A 92 -10.25 5.58 -7.43
N ILE A 93 -10.20 4.85 -8.55
CA ILE A 93 -11.37 4.30 -9.22
C ILE A 93 -11.30 2.78 -9.12
N ALA A 94 -12.37 2.18 -8.58
CA ALA A 94 -12.52 0.72 -8.49
C ALA A 94 -13.29 0.19 -9.71
N PRO A 95 -13.22 -1.12 -9.98
CA PRO A 95 -12.53 -2.17 -9.21
C PRO A 95 -11.02 -2.11 -9.37
N VAL A 96 -10.30 -2.39 -8.29
CA VAL A 96 -8.83 -2.32 -8.28
C VAL A 96 -8.15 -3.61 -8.71
N ARG A 97 -8.79 -4.75 -8.49
CA ARG A 97 -8.30 -6.09 -8.85
C ARG A 97 -6.87 -6.36 -8.38
N PHE A 98 -6.74 -6.50 -7.06
CA PHE A 98 -5.47 -6.86 -6.43
C PHE A 98 -4.94 -8.18 -6.99
N GLU A 99 -3.65 -8.19 -7.39
CA GLU A 99 -3.00 -9.37 -7.94
C GLU A 99 -1.57 -9.47 -7.42
N LEU A 100 -1.23 -10.59 -6.78
CA LEU A 100 0.11 -10.85 -6.28
C LEU A 100 1.06 -11.19 -7.43
N VAL A 101 2.29 -10.66 -7.38
CA VAL A 101 3.36 -11.06 -8.30
C VAL A 101 3.69 -12.54 -8.10
N ASP A 102 3.74 -12.98 -6.84
CA ASP A 102 3.93 -14.40 -6.50
C ASP A 102 2.71 -14.91 -5.73
N PRO A 103 1.71 -15.51 -6.44
CA PRO A 103 0.48 -15.95 -5.82
C PRO A 103 0.63 -17.12 -4.85
N ASP A 104 1.79 -17.79 -4.85
CA ASP A 104 2.08 -18.90 -3.92
C ASP A 104 2.53 -18.42 -2.55
N LYS A 105 2.76 -17.12 -2.38
CA LYS A 105 3.17 -16.51 -1.11
C LYS A 105 2.05 -15.65 -0.52
N PRO A 106 2.06 -15.43 0.81
CA PRO A 106 1.08 -14.56 1.45
C PRO A 106 1.07 -13.14 0.89
N ALA A 107 -0.09 -12.47 0.98
CA ALA A 107 -0.27 -11.09 0.53
C ALA A 107 0.49 -10.07 1.41
N TRP A 108 0.92 -10.46 2.59
CA TRP A 108 1.71 -9.64 3.51
C TRP A 108 2.84 -10.46 4.10
N ARG A 109 3.87 -9.77 4.57
CA ARG A 109 5.06 -10.40 5.13
C ARG A 109 5.47 -9.73 6.43
N GLU A 110 5.92 -10.53 7.36
CA GLU A 110 6.55 -10.07 8.60
C GLU A 110 8.06 -9.88 8.36
N LEU A 111 8.58 -8.75 8.82
CA LEU A 111 9.99 -8.39 8.66
C LEU A 111 10.87 -8.97 9.77
#